data_002072701460cbb50038387a969c3b7d
#
_entry.id   002072701460cbb50038387a969c3b7d
#
_cell.length_a   1.000
_cell.length_b   1.000
_cell.length_c   1.000
_cell.angle_alpha   90.00
_cell.angle_beta   90.00
_cell.angle_gamma   90.00
#
_symmetry.space_group_name_H-M   'P 1'
#
loop_
_entity.id
_entity.type
_entity.pdbx_description
1 polymer ?
#
loop_
_entity_poly.entity_id
_entity_poly.type
_entity_poly.pdbx_seq_one_letter_code
_entity_poly.pdbx_strand_id
1 'polypeptide(L)'
;MTDAEWTAVRPLLPVPAWLQGRGGQPEGYCHRQMLDAIRYLVAGGISWRAMPADFPGWGRVYAFFRRWREHGLINEFHDRLRGKVRESEGREAEPTAGIIDAQSVRAAATVPADSRGYDGGKKVPGRKRHIVTDTLGLLLVVAVTAANIGDRDAAAGLLARLRRLHRDITLVWADGGYTGGLVDWCRDKLALTLEIVKRTDDMTGFVVLPRRWVAERTFAWLMNSRRLARDYETLSASSEAVIRWSMVTRMSRRLARPRAAGRH
;
A
#
# COMPACT_ATOMS: atom_id res chain seq x y z
N MET A 1 -9.57 -15.13 -8.27
CA MET A 1 -9.12 -15.65 -6.95
C MET A 1 -9.36 -17.14 -6.92
N THR A 2 -8.38 -17.97 -6.52
CA THR A 2 -8.59 -19.41 -6.33
C THR A 2 -9.47 -19.68 -5.11
N ASP A 3 -9.99 -20.90 -4.97
CA ASP A 3 -10.78 -21.28 -3.78
C ASP A 3 -9.93 -21.26 -2.51
N ALA A 4 -8.67 -21.68 -2.61
CA ALA A 4 -7.71 -21.58 -1.49
C ALA A 4 -7.48 -20.13 -1.06
N GLU A 5 -7.31 -19.20 -1.99
CA GLU A 5 -7.20 -17.78 -1.67
C GLU A 5 -8.49 -17.26 -1.02
N TRP A 6 -9.66 -17.65 -1.55
CA TRP A 6 -10.93 -17.23 -0.99
C TRP A 6 -11.14 -17.75 0.44
N THR A 7 -10.83 -19.01 0.68
CA THR A 7 -10.91 -19.61 2.02
C THR A 7 -10.01 -18.86 3.01
N ALA A 8 -8.81 -18.48 2.59
CA ALA A 8 -7.88 -17.74 3.46
C ALA A 8 -8.32 -16.31 3.76
N VAL A 9 -8.97 -15.62 2.81
CA VAL A 9 -9.28 -14.18 2.97
C VAL A 9 -10.69 -13.91 3.47
N ARG A 10 -11.65 -14.82 3.20
CA ARG A 10 -13.07 -14.65 3.58
C ARG A 10 -13.28 -14.29 5.07
N PRO A 11 -12.65 -14.98 6.04
CA PRO A 11 -12.82 -14.68 7.46
C PRO A 11 -12.20 -13.35 7.88
N LEU A 12 -11.37 -12.74 7.03
CA LEU A 12 -10.68 -11.48 7.31
C LEU A 12 -11.43 -10.27 6.73
N LEU A 13 -12.54 -10.47 6.00
CA LEU A 13 -13.33 -9.38 5.47
C LEU A 13 -13.87 -8.50 6.61
N PRO A 14 -13.76 -7.18 6.52
CA PRO A 14 -14.36 -6.29 7.50
C PRO A 14 -15.88 -6.33 7.43
N VAL A 15 -16.52 -6.20 8.58
CA VAL A 15 -17.97 -6.01 8.64
C VAL A 15 -18.25 -4.51 8.65
N PRO A 16 -18.90 -3.95 7.62
CA PRO A 16 -19.19 -2.54 7.57
C PRO A 16 -20.08 -2.08 8.73
N ALA A 17 -19.86 -0.87 9.24
CA ALA A 17 -20.62 -0.33 10.36
C ALA A 17 -22.14 -0.31 10.11
N TRP A 18 -22.57 -0.11 8.84
CA TRP A 18 -24.00 -0.13 8.48
C TRP A 18 -24.65 -1.52 8.49
N LEU A 19 -23.86 -2.59 8.62
CA LEU A 19 -24.35 -3.96 8.82
C LEU A 19 -24.26 -4.39 10.31
N GLN A 20 -23.73 -3.54 11.18
CA GLN A 20 -23.66 -3.78 12.61
C GLN A 20 -24.97 -3.24 13.25
N GLY A 21 -25.85 -4.14 13.64
CA GLY A 21 -27.10 -3.79 14.33
C GLY A 21 -28.37 -4.25 13.60
N ARG A 22 -29.53 -3.90 14.16
CA ARG A 22 -30.85 -4.24 13.59
C ARG A 22 -31.22 -3.21 12.52
N GLY A 23 -31.25 -3.61 11.24
CA GLY A 23 -31.85 -2.80 10.19
C GLY A 23 -30.94 -2.40 9.02
N GLY A 24 -29.70 -2.91 8.93
CA GLY A 24 -28.87 -2.69 7.74
C GLY A 24 -29.38 -3.53 6.56
N GLN A 25 -29.49 -2.92 5.36
CA GLN A 25 -29.77 -3.68 4.16
C GLN A 25 -28.55 -4.55 3.81
N PRO A 26 -28.70 -5.87 3.67
CA PRO A 26 -27.63 -6.75 3.25
C PRO A 26 -27.00 -6.27 1.94
N GLU A 27 -25.68 -6.39 1.82
CA GLU A 27 -25.03 -6.12 0.55
C GLU A 27 -25.49 -7.13 -0.50
N GLY A 28 -26.21 -6.66 -1.51
CA GLY A 28 -26.87 -7.48 -2.54
C GLY A 28 -25.90 -8.04 -3.60
N TYR A 29 -24.63 -8.30 -3.25
CA TYR A 29 -23.62 -8.83 -4.17
C TYR A 29 -22.62 -9.75 -3.46
N CYS A 30 -22.10 -10.70 -4.24
CA CYS A 30 -21.07 -11.61 -3.75
C CYS A 30 -19.74 -10.87 -3.60
N HIS A 31 -19.21 -10.78 -2.37
CA HIS A 31 -17.91 -10.15 -2.09
C HIS A 31 -16.79 -10.75 -2.93
N ARG A 32 -16.77 -12.08 -3.13
CA ARG A 32 -15.75 -12.72 -3.95
C ARG A 32 -15.73 -12.15 -5.37
N GLN A 33 -16.89 -12.01 -6.00
CA GLN A 33 -17.00 -11.44 -7.36
C GLN A 33 -16.52 -9.97 -7.40
N MET A 34 -16.85 -9.18 -6.36
CA MET A 34 -16.38 -7.78 -6.27
C MET A 34 -14.87 -7.69 -6.11
N LEU A 35 -14.28 -8.53 -5.26
CA LEU A 35 -12.84 -8.59 -5.08
C LEU A 35 -12.14 -9.06 -6.36
N ASP A 36 -12.68 -10.06 -7.05
CA ASP A 36 -12.11 -10.57 -8.29
C ASP A 36 -12.16 -9.52 -9.41
N ALA A 37 -13.26 -8.77 -9.52
CA ALA A 37 -13.37 -7.66 -10.46
C ALA A 37 -12.33 -6.56 -10.20
N ILE A 38 -12.13 -6.16 -8.93
CA ILE A 38 -11.11 -5.17 -8.57
C ILE A 38 -9.70 -5.72 -8.84
N ARG A 39 -9.41 -6.99 -8.51
CA ARG A 39 -8.13 -7.64 -8.80
C ARG A 39 -7.84 -7.65 -10.30
N TYR A 40 -8.84 -7.97 -11.11
CA TYR A 40 -8.72 -7.96 -12.56
C TYR A 40 -8.39 -6.55 -13.08
N LEU A 41 -9.13 -5.53 -12.62
CA LEU A 41 -8.89 -4.13 -12.96
C LEU A 41 -7.47 -3.68 -12.59
N VAL A 42 -7.03 -3.98 -11.37
CA VAL A 42 -5.70 -3.56 -10.86
C VAL A 42 -4.59 -4.30 -11.61
N ALA A 43 -4.70 -5.60 -11.81
CA ALA A 43 -3.71 -6.40 -12.52
C ALA A 43 -3.62 -6.03 -14.00
N GLY A 44 -4.77 -5.91 -14.67
CA GLY A 44 -4.87 -5.66 -16.10
C GLY A 44 -4.69 -4.20 -16.52
N GLY A 45 -4.88 -3.25 -15.61
CA GLY A 45 -4.77 -1.81 -15.89
C GLY A 45 -5.90 -1.26 -16.76
N ILE A 46 -7.03 -1.96 -16.85
CA ILE A 46 -8.18 -1.56 -17.66
C ILE A 46 -8.89 -0.33 -17.08
N SER A 47 -9.66 0.39 -17.90
CA SER A 47 -10.60 1.40 -17.40
C SER A 47 -11.78 0.74 -16.71
N TRP A 48 -12.46 1.46 -15.80
CA TRP A 48 -13.66 0.95 -15.12
C TRP A 48 -14.75 0.47 -16.11
N ARG A 49 -14.97 1.21 -17.18
CA ARG A 49 -15.98 0.92 -18.20
C ARG A 49 -15.62 -0.26 -19.10
N ALA A 50 -14.34 -0.67 -19.12
CA ALA A 50 -13.88 -1.84 -19.86
C ALA A 50 -13.93 -3.14 -19.03
N MET A 51 -14.66 -3.15 -17.91
CA MET A 51 -14.88 -4.35 -17.10
C MET A 51 -15.60 -5.41 -17.94
N PRO A 52 -15.05 -6.64 -18.07
CA PRO A 52 -15.71 -7.72 -18.80
C PRO A 52 -17.07 -8.10 -18.23
N ALA A 53 -17.96 -8.62 -19.07
CA ALA A 53 -19.32 -9.01 -18.70
C ALA A 53 -19.37 -10.19 -17.70
N ASP A 54 -18.29 -10.96 -17.56
CA ASP A 54 -18.13 -12.04 -16.58
C ASP A 54 -18.13 -11.54 -15.13
N PHE A 55 -17.87 -10.23 -14.94
CA PHE A 55 -17.92 -9.58 -13.62
C PHE A 55 -19.22 -8.82 -13.42
N PRO A 56 -19.55 -8.46 -12.18
CA PRO A 56 -20.65 -7.52 -11.94
C PRO A 56 -20.45 -6.22 -12.70
N GLY A 57 -21.53 -5.59 -13.15
CA GLY A 57 -21.46 -4.36 -13.93
C GLY A 57 -20.53 -3.32 -13.31
N TRP A 58 -19.71 -2.68 -14.14
CA TRP A 58 -18.64 -1.78 -13.72
C TRP A 58 -19.07 -0.70 -12.71
N GLY A 59 -20.28 -0.17 -12.84
CA GLY A 59 -20.81 0.85 -11.91
C GLY A 59 -21.00 0.30 -10.49
N ARG A 60 -21.40 -0.98 -10.34
CA ARG A 60 -21.52 -1.66 -9.04
C ARG A 60 -20.15 -1.91 -8.42
N VAL A 61 -19.18 -2.37 -9.23
CA VAL A 61 -17.79 -2.60 -8.78
C VAL A 61 -17.14 -1.28 -8.35
N TYR A 62 -17.36 -0.20 -9.11
CA TYR A 62 -16.87 1.12 -8.76
C TYR A 62 -17.50 1.67 -7.47
N ALA A 63 -18.82 1.50 -7.30
CA ALA A 63 -19.52 1.90 -6.07
C ALA A 63 -19.03 1.13 -4.84
N PHE A 64 -18.73 -0.18 -4.99
CA PHE A 64 -18.09 -0.97 -3.95
C PHE A 64 -16.69 -0.46 -3.61
N PHE A 65 -15.84 -0.27 -4.61
CA PHE A 65 -14.49 0.29 -4.43
C PHE A 65 -14.53 1.63 -3.72
N ARG A 66 -15.44 2.55 -4.14
CA ARG A 66 -15.61 3.87 -3.53
C ARG A 66 -16.01 3.77 -2.07
N ARG A 67 -17.05 2.99 -1.74
CA ARG A 67 -17.50 2.79 -0.35
C ARG A 67 -16.39 2.23 0.53
N TRP A 68 -15.70 1.19 0.05
CA TRP A 68 -14.61 0.58 0.81
C TRP A 68 -13.46 1.55 1.08
N ARG A 69 -13.18 2.44 0.14
CA ARG A 69 -12.21 3.52 0.32
C ARG A 69 -12.71 4.55 1.33
N GLU A 70 -13.92 5.07 1.18
CA GLU A 70 -14.50 6.15 1.98
C GLU A 70 -14.68 5.76 3.45
N HIS A 71 -15.06 4.53 3.70
CA HIS A 71 -15.26 4.01 5.07
C HIS A 71 -14.04 3.28 5.63
N GLY A 72 -12.90 3.34 4.98
CA GLY A 72 -11.65 2.73 5.47
C GLY A 72 -11.61 1.19 5.45
N LEU A 73 -12.62 0.53 4.87
CA LEU A 73 -12.70 -0.95 4.88
C LEU A 73 -11.54 -1.61 4.14
N ILE A 74 -11.03 -0.97 3.08
CA ILE A 74 -9.84 -1.49 2.40
C ILE A 74 -8.60 -1.41 3.30
N ASN A 75 -8.49 -0.39 4.16
CA ASN A 75 -7.38 -0.28 5.10
C ASN A 75 -7.46 -1.42 6.13
N GLU A 76 -8.63 -1.61 6.74
CA GLU A 76 -8.88 -2.65 7.72
C GLU A 76 -8.63 -4.06 7.14
N PHE A 77 -9.17 -4.33 5.94
CA PHE A 77 -8.96 -5.61 5.27
C PHE A 77 -7.49 -5.87 4.95
N HIS A 78 -6.80 -4.85 4.45
CA HIS A 78 -5.37 -4.90 4.19
C HIS A 78 -4.57 -5.21 5.46
N ASP A 79 -4.88 -4.54 6.58
CA ASP A 79 -4.14 -4.70 7.83
C ASP A 79 -4.37 -6.06 8.47
N ARG A 80 -5.59 -6.60 8.42
CA ARG A 80 -5.89 -7.97 8.85
C ARG A 80 -5.11 -9.01 8.04
N LEU A 81 -5.06 -8.84 6.71
CA LEU A 81 -4.25 -9.71 5.83
C LEU A 81 -2.77 -9.61 6.13
N ARG A 82 -2.25 -8.38 6.36
CA ARG A 82 -0.86 -8.15 6.73
C ARG A 82 -0.51 -8.92 8.00
N GLY A 83 -1.32 -8.79 9.06
CA GLY A 83 -1.13 -9.51 10.32
C GLY A 83 -1.04 -11.02 10.09
N LYS A 84 -1.99 -11.58 9.32
CA LYS A 84 -1.99 -13.02 9.00
C LYS A 84 -0.77 -13.48 8.20
N VAL A 85 -0.31 -12.68 7.25
CA VAL A 85 0.94 -12.98 6.52
C VAL A 85 2.14 -12.95 7.46
N ARG A 86 2.22 -11.98 8.36
CA ARG A 86 3.30 -11.91 9.34
C ARG A 86 3.31 -13.12 10.27
N GLU A 87 2.16 -13.48 10.84
CA GLU A 87 2.00 -14.68 11.66
C GLU A 87 2.40 -15.96 10.90
N SER A 88 2.03 -16.06 9.62
CA SER A 88 2.42 -17.19 8.78
C SER A 88 3.93 -17.28 8.54
N GLU A 89 4.67 -16.20 8.71
CA GLU A 89 6.14 -16.14 8.62
C GLU A 89 6.82 -16.21 10.00
N GLY A 90 6.09 -16.57 11.06
CA GLY A 90 6.61 -16.67 12.41
C GLY A 90 6.92 -15.31 13.07
N ARG A 91 6.22 -14.25 12.66
CA ARG A 91 6.35 -12.91 13.21
C ARG A 91 5.08 -12.49 13.95
N GLU A 92 5.23 -11.59 14.90
CA GLU A 92 4.07 -10.93 15.51
C GLU A 92 3.24 -10.18 14.46
N ALA A 93 1.91 -10.15 14.63
CA ALA A 93 0.99 -9.49 13.71
C ALA A 93 1.33 -8.01 13.50
N GLU A 94 1.66 -7.30 14.58
CA GLU A 94 2.12 -5.91 14.53
C GLU A 94 3.64 -5.83 14.46
N PRO A 95 4.20 -5.02 13.54
CA PRO A 95 5.63 -4.80 13.43
C PRO A 95 6.12 -3.75 14.44
N THR A 96 7.38 -3.85 14.86
CA THR A 96 8.07 -2.89 15.72
C THR A 96 8.96 -1.91 14.96
N ALA A 97 9.20 -2.18 13.67
CA ALA A 97 10.04 -1.34 12.82
C ALA A 97 9.48 -1.23 11.40
N GLY A 98 9.79 -0.12 10.74
CA GLY A 98 9.39 0.15 9.36
C GLY A 98 10.52 0.70 8.50
N ILE A 99 10.30 0.76 7.19
CA ILE A 99 11.18 1.38 6.20
C ILE A 99 10.35 2.37 5.39
N ILE A 100 10.78 3.64 5.33
CA ILE A 100 10.16 4.69 4.52
C ILE A 100 10.92 4.88 3.22
N ASP A 101 10.18 5.06 2.12
CA ASP A 101 10.75 5.41 0.81
C ASP A 101 9.68 6.03 -0.09
N ALA A 102 10.11 6.63 -1.23
CA ALA A 102 9.23 7.27 -2.19
C ALA A 102 9.55 6.93 -3.65
N GLN A 103 8.49 6.72 -4.43
CA GLN A 103 8.58 6.47 -5.87
C GLN A 103 7.80 7.51 -6.66
N SER A 104 8.43 8.16 -7.62
CA SER A 104 7.76 9.02 -8.59
C SER A 104 7.22 8.18 -9.75
N VAL A 105 5.97 8.43 -10.14
CA VAL A 105 5.30 7.75 -11.26
C VAL A 105 4.64 8.78 -12.17
N ARG A 106 4.68 8.50 -13.48
CA ARG A 106 4.02 9.35 -14.46
C ARG A 106 2.50 9.37 -14.22
N ALA A 107 1.90 10.54 -14.32
CA ALA A 107 0.45 10.67 -14.31
C ALA A 107 -0.11 10.52 -15.73
N ALA A 108 -1.31 9.93 -15.83
CA ALA A 108 -2.11 9.96 -17.05
C ALA A 108 -2.79 11.33 -17.22
N ALA A 109 -3.33 11.60 -18.40
CA ALA A 109 -4.07 12.84 -18.68
C ALA A 109 -5.32 13.02 -17.80
N THR A 110 -5.87 11.91 -17.30
CA THR A 110 -7.04 11.88 -16.38
C THR A 110 -6.75 12.42 -14.98
N VAL A 111 -5.46 12.56 -14.62
CA VAL A 111 -5.05 13.11 -13.32
C VAL A 111 -5.11 14.63 -13.37
N PRO A 112 -5.86 15.31 -12.48
CA PRO A 112 -5.99 16.76 -12.46
C PRO A 112 -4.63 17.47 -12.32
N ALA A 113 -4.51 18.63 -12.96
CA ALA A 113 -3.26 19.40 -13.01
C ALA A 113 -2.80 19.87 -11.62
N ASP A 114 -3.74 20.21 -10.74
CA ASP A 114 -3.52 20.66 -9.36
C ASP A 114 -3.02 19.55 -8.43
N SER A 115 -3.21 18.28 -8.81
CA SER A 115 -2.82 17.11 -8.01
C SER A 115 -1.61 16.36 -8.56
N ARG A 116 -0.97 16.87 -9.64
CA ARG A 116 0.26 16.36 -10.24
C ARG A 116 1.32 17.45 -10.28
N GLY A 117 2.60 17.06 -10.34
CA GLY A 117 3.72 17.97 -10.40
C GLY A 117 4.88 17.36 -11.18
N TYR A 118 6.05 17.97 -11.11
CA TYR A 118 7.26 17.51 -11.77
C TYR A 118 8.35 17.22 -10.73
N ASP A 119 8.83 15.99 -10.70
CA ASP A 119 10.01 15.59 -9.91
C ASP A 119 11.26 15.95 -10.74
N GLY A 120 11.93 17.04 -10.38
CA GLY A 120 13.11 17.53 -11.09
C GLY A 120 14.31 16.59 -10.99
N GLY A 121 14.45 15.86 -9.87
CA GLY A 121 15.54 14.90 -9.64
C GLY A 121 15.40 13.65 -10.48
N LYS A 122 14.19 13.09 -10.56
CA LYS A 122 13.90 11.87 -11.33
C LYS A 122 13.39 12.15 -12.75
N LYS A 123 13.16 13.43 -13.11
CA LYS A 123 12.62 13.89 -14.39
C LYS A 123 11.27 13.22 -14.73
N VAL A 124 10.37 13.12 -13.76
CA VAL A 124 9.07 12.46 -13.88
C VAL A 124 7.94 13.48 -13.67
N PRO A 125 7.09 13.74 -14.70
CA PRO A 125 5.85 14.47 -14.53
C PRO A 125 4.76 13.55 -13.99
N GLY A 126 4.21 13.82 -12.79
CA GLY A 126 3.18 12.99 -12.24
C GLY A 126 2.95 13.10 -10.75
N ARG A 127 2.82 11.97 -10.09
CA ARG A 127 2.63 11.85 -8.66
C ARG A 127 3.76 11.08 -7.98
N LYS A 128 3.90 11.29 -6.69
CA LYS A 128 4.84 10.57 -5.85
C LYS A 128 4.09 9.70 -4.84
N ARG A 129 4.50 8.44 -4.73
CA ARG A 129 3.99 7.46 -3.77
C ARG A 129 4.99 7.36 -2.65
N HIS A 130 4.59 7.79 -1.46
CA HIS A 130 5.37 7.66 -0.23
C HIS A 130 4.81 6.46 0.53
N ILE A 131 5.65 5.50 0.87
CA ILE A 131 5.24 4.30 1.59
C ILE A 131 6.07 4.12 2.86
N VAL A 132 5.46 3.52 3.87
CA VAL A 132 6.19 2.84 4.93
C VAL A 132 5.81 1.37 4.87
N THR A 133 6.81 0.50 4.86
CA THR A 133 6.64 -0.96 4.88
C THR A 133 7.26 -1.55 6.13
N ASP A 134 6.84 -2.74 6.52
CA ASP A 134 7.56 -3.53 7.51
C ASP A 134 8.81 -4.22 6.91
N THR A 135 9.53 -4.97 7.72
CA THR A 135 10.74 -5.71 7.30
C THR A 135 10.48 -6.85 6.32
N LEU A 136 9.23 -7.29 6.17
CA LEU A 136 8.82 -8.23 5.13
C LEU A 136 8.44 -7.55 3.82
N GLY A 137 8.43 -6.22 3.77
CA GLY A 137 8.01 -5.42 2.63
C GLY A 137 6.48 -5.27 2.53
N LEU A 138 5.76 -5.57 3.59
CA LEU A 138 4.31 -5.40 3.63
C LEU A 138 3.97 -3.95 3.96
N LEU A 139 3.06 -3.37 3.19
CA LEU A 139 2.67 -1.98 3.34
C LEU A 139 2.03 -1.71 4.72
N LEU A 140 2.44 -0.63 5.37
CA LEU A 140 1.86 -0.11 6.61
C LEU A 140 1.00 1.12 6.31
N VAL A 141 1.61 2.15 5.77
CA VAL A 141 0.94 3.37 5.35
C VAL A 141 1.41 3.81 3.97
N VAL A 142 0.55 4.51 3.26
CA VAL A 142 0.86 5.11 1.96
C VAL A 142 0.23 6.49 1.87
N ALA A 143 0.93 7.42 1.25
CA ALA A 143 0.41 8.72 0.84
C ALA A 143 0.79 8.98 -0.63
N VAL A 144 -0.11 9.62 -1.36
CA VAL A 144 0.12 10.00 -2.76
C VAL A 144 0.02 11.52 -2.87
N THR A 145 1.10 12.14 -3.36
CA THR A 145 1.22 13.59 -3.53
C THR A 145 1.54 13.96 -4.97
N ALA A 146 1.49 15.25 -5.30
CA ALA A 146 2.12 15.75 -6.52
C ALA A 146 3.63 15.48 -6.50
N ALA A 147 4.24 15.18 -7.66
CA ALA A 147 5.63 14.74 -7.74
C ALA A 147 6.66 15.80 -7.33
N ASN A 148 6.29 17.08 -7.32
CA ASN A 148 7.13 18.19 -6.86
C ASN A 148 7.22 18.32 -5.34
N ILE A 149 6.37 17.61 -4.58
CA ILE A 149 6.45 17.62 -3.12
C ILE A 149 7.69 16.83 -2.68
N GLY A 150 8.49 17.43 -1.79
CA GLY A 150 9.70 16.83 -1.25
C GLY A 150 9.41 15.57 -0.43
N ASP A 151 10.31 14.58 -0.48
CA ASP A 151 10.12 13.34 0.27
C ASP A 151 10.06 13.62 1.79
N ARG A 152 10.87 14.56 2.28
CA ARG A 152 10.89 15.01 3.67
C ARG A 152 9.59 15.72 4.08
N ASP A 153 9.03 16.55 3.19
CA ASP A 153 7.81 17.32 3.47
C ASP A 153 6.61 16.38 3.61
N ALA A 154 6.51 15.39 2.72
CA ALA A 154 5.46 14.38 2.79
C ALA A 154 5.64 13.42 3.98
N ALA A 155 6.89 13.16 4.40
CA ALA A 155 7.21 12.20 5.45
C ALA A 155 6.63 12.58 6.81
N ALA A 156 6.59 13.85 7.16
CA ALA A 156 6.05 14.29 8.46
C ALA A 156 4.60 13.81 8.66
N GLY A 157 3.73 14.07 7.71
CA GLY A 157 2.33 13.61 7.74
C GLY A 157 2.20 12.08 7.69
N LEU A 158 3.04 11.42 6.88
CA LEU A 158 3.03 9.97 6.75
C LEU A 158 3.47 9.26 8.04
N LEU A 159 4.54 9.74 8.69
CA LEU A 159 5.07 9.20 9.94
C LEU A 159 4.14 9.48 11.13
N ALA A 160 3.48 10.63 11.17
CA ALA A 160 2.43 10.91 12.15
C ALA A 160 1.25 9.93 11.99
N ARG A 161 0.85 9.64 10.75
CA ARG A 161 -0.18 8.64 10.44
C ARG A 161 0.28 7.23 10.84
N LEU A 162 1.52 6.86 10.55
CA LEU A 162 2.12 5.60 10.95
C LEU A 162 2.02 5.42 12.47
N ARG A 163 2.51 6.39 13.22
CA ARG A 163 2.56 6.33 14.70
C ARG A 163 1.16 6.21 15.33
N ARG A 164 0.17 6.84 14.73
CA ARG A 164 -1.24 6.75 15.19
C ARG A 164 -1.83 5.36 14.96
N LEU A 165 -1.52 4.72 13.80
CA LEU A 165 -2.12 3.45 13.39
C LEU A 165 -1.33 2.24 13.91
N HIS A 166 -0.01 2.36 14.06
CA HIS A 166 0.92 1.29 14.41
C HIS A 166 1.80 1.73 15.59
N ARG A 167 1.21 1.66 16.80
CA ARG A 167 1.83 2.19 18.02
C ARG A 167 3.08 1.44 18.45
N ASP A 168 3.23 0.18 18.04
CA ASP A 168 4.38 -0.67 18.39
C ASP A 168 5.63 -0.35 17.55
N ILE A 169 5.46 0.44 16.47
CA ILE A 169 6.60 0.88 15.66
C ILE A 169 7.34 2.01 16.37
N THR A 170 8.55 1.73 16.80
CA THR A 170 9.44 2.69 17.47
C THR A 170 10.64 3.10 16.62
N LEU A 171 10.89 2.38 15.52
CA LEU A 171 12.02 2.58 14.63
C LEU A 171 11.58 2.61 13.16
N VAL A 172 12.04 3.61 12.41
CA VAL A 172 11.88 3.68 10.96
C VAL A 172 13.23 3.96 10.31
N TRP A 173 13.61 3.12 9.34
CA TRP A 173 14.79 3.35 8.51
C TRP A 173 14.42 4.18 7.28
N ALA A 174 15.28 5.13 6.95
CA ALA A 174 15.11 6.05 5.83
C ALA A 174 16.45 6.26 5.10
N ASP A 175 16.39 6.72 3.86
CA ASP A 175 17.61 7.12 3.15
C ASP A 175 18.06 8.55 3.49
N GLY A 176 19.19 9.00 2.90
CA GLY A 176 19.73 10.32 3.11
C GLY A 176 18.81 11.50 2.74
N GLY A 177 17.78 11.27 1.91
CA GLY A 177 16.81 12.29 1.55
C GLY A 177 15.92 12.75 2.71
N TYR A 178 15.85 11.96 3.79
CA TYR A 178 15.04 12.24 4.97
C TYR A 178 15.81 12.87 6.13
N THR A 179 17.09 13.26 5.92
CA THR A 179 17.93 13.91 6.95
C THR A 179 17.43 15.29 7.37
N GLY A 180 17.99 15.81 8.45
CA GLY A 180 17.73 17.17 8.97
C GLY A 180 16.63 17.18 10.03
N GLY A 181 15.94 18.30 10.18
CA GLY A 181 14.98 18.53 11.27
C GLY A 181 13.86 17.51 11.42
N LEU A 182 13.60 16.68 10.39
CA LEU A 182 12.63 15.59 10.45
C LEU A 182 13.04 14.52 11.50
N VAL A 183 14.34 14.25 11.66
CA VAL A 183 14.84 13.26 12.62
C VAL A 183 14.51 13.69 14.05
N ASP A 184 14.83 14.93 14.39
CA ASP A 184 14.55 15.50 15.71
C ASP A 184 13.04 15.61 15.94
N TRP A 185 12.29 16.06 14.93
CA TRP A 185 10.83 16.14 15.01
C TRP A 185 10.19 14.77 15.27
N CYS A 186 10.64 13.68 14.63
CA CYS A 186 10.15 12.32 14.87
C CYS A 186 10.40 11.89 16.31
N ARG A 187 11.61 12.15 16.83
CA ARG A 187 11.96 11.83 18.21
C ARG A 187 11.09 12.60 19.21
N ASP A 188 10.98 13.92 19.03
CA ASP A 188 10.40 14.83 20.02
C ASP A 188 8.86 14.83 19.98
N LYS A 189 8.25 14.66 18.81
CA LYS A 189 6.80 14.73 18.62
C LYS A 189 6.10 13.37 18.48
N LEU A 190 6.82 12.36 18.00
CA LEU A 190 6.23 11.04 17.72
C LEU A 190 6.76 9.93 18.62
N ALA A 191 7.79 10.19 19.44
CA ALA A 191 8.55 9.16 20.15
C ALA A 191 8.96 8.02 19.18
N LEU A 192 9.48 8.40 18.00
CA LEU A 192 9.83 7.54 16.90
C LEU A 192 11.28 7.80 16.50
N THR A 193 12.11 6.77 16.51
CA THR A 193 13.48 6.86 15.99
C THR A 193 13.45 6.79 14.47
N LEU A 194 13.88 7.86 13.80
CA LEU A 194 14.13 7.87 12.35
C LEU A 194 15.63 7.69 12.11
N GLU A 195 16.03 6.48 11.76
CA GLU A 195 17.43 6.12 11.52
C GLU A 195 17.78 6.29 10.04
N ILE A 196 18.74 7.14 9.75
CA ILE A 196 19.21 7.39 8.38
C ILE A 196 20.27 6.36 8.01
N VAL A 197 19.93 5.50 7.05
CA VAL A 197 20.83 4.49 6.50
C VAL A 197 21.69 5.14 5.41
N LYS A 198 22.93 5.49 5.75
CA LYS A 198 23.92 6.05 4.82
C LYS A 198 24.65 4.92 4.10
N ARG A 199 25.08 5.20 2.85
CA ARG A 199 26.18 4.43 2.25
C ARG A 199 27.45 4.76 3.01
N THR A 200 28.23 3.78 3.39
CA THR A 200 29.58 4.01 3.90
C THR A 200 30.50 4.35 2.73
N ASP A 201 31.49 5.22 2.94
CA ASP A 201 32.40 5.73 1.90
C ASP A 201 33.22 4.58 1.23
N ASP A 202 33.36 3.45 1.90
CA ASP A 202 34.06 2.25 1.40
C ASP A 202 33.25 1.44 0.36
N MET A 203 31.98 1.78 0.13
CA MET A 203 31.11 1.07 -0.80
C MET A 203 31.22 1.63 -2.21
N THR A 204 32.09 1.05 -3.02
CA THR A 204 32.19 1.31 -4.47
C THR A 204 31.22 0.42 -5.24
N GLY A 205 30.57 0.95 -6.29
CA GLY A 205 29.62 0.21 -7.13
C GLY A 205 28.19 0.10 -6.54
N PHE A 206 27.41 -0.83 -7.08
CA PHE A 206 26.03 -1.11 -6.60
C PHE A 206 26.09 -2.00 -5.36
N VAL A 207 25.79 -1.43 -4.20
CA VAL A 207 25.69 -2.18 -2.93
C VAL A 207 24.24 -2.20 -2.47
N VAL A 208 23.70 -3.42 -2.29
CA VAL A 208 22.38 -3.63 -1.70
C VAL A 208 22.44 -3.33 -0.22
N LEU A 209 21.82 -2.22 0.21
CA LEU A 209 21.61 -1.95 1.64
C LEU A 209 20.38 -2.75 2.10
N PRO A 210 20.54 -3.80 2.94
CA PRO A 210 19.48 -4.78 3.20
C PRO A 210 18.14 -4.16 3.65
N ARG A 211 18.19 -3.06 4.40
CA ARG A 211 17.01 -2.37 4.91
C ARG A 211 16.31 -1.56 3.81
N ARG A 212 17.05 -0.83 2.97
CA ARG A 212 16.49 -0.03 1.87
C ARG A 212 15.91 -0.90 0.75
N TRP A 213 16.57 -1.99 0.40
CA TRP A 213 16.12 -2.92 -0.62
C TRP A 213 14.70 -3.44 -0.38
N VAL A 214 14.25 -3.50 0.87
CA VAL A 214 12.89 -3.95 1.21
C VAL A 214 11.83 -3.03 0.61
N ALA A 215 11.98 -1.71 0.71
CA ALA A 215 11.04 -0.75 0.12
C ALA A 215 11.12 -0.76 -1.41
N GLU A 216 12.32 -0.81 -1.99
CA GLU A 216 12.54 -0.94 -3.44
C GLU A 216 11.86 -2.21 -3.99
N ARG A 217 12.00 -3.34 -3.30
CA ARG A 217 11.29 -4.58 -3.61
C ARG A 217 9.77 -4.42 -3.55
N THR A 218 9.26 -3.66 -2.59
CA THR A 218 7.82 -3.40 -2.50
C THR A 218 7.34 -2.58 -3.68
N PHE A 219 8.07 -1.55 -4.09
CA PHE A 219 7.75 -0.82 -5.32
C PHE A 219 7.79 -1.73 -6.56
N ALA A 220 8.78 -2.61 -6.68
CA ALA A 220 8.83 -3.60 -7.76
C ALA A 220 7.59 -4.51 -7.75
N TRP A 221 7.11 -4.91 -6.57
CA TRP A 221 5.86 -5.66 -6.47
C TRP A 221 4.63 -4.88 -6.94
N LEU A 222 4.55 -3.60 -6.61
CA LEU A 222 3.45 -2.74 -7.06
C LEU A 222 3.46 -2.58 -8.58
N MET A 223 4.63 -2.46 -9.20
CA MET A 223 4.79 -2.32 -10.65
C MET A 223 4.35 -3.56 -11.45
N ASN A 224 4.21 -4.73 -10.81
CA ASN A 224 3.61 -5.91 -11.44
C ASN A 224 2.10 -5.75 -11.71
N SER A 225 1.47 -4.74 -11.13
CA SER A 225 0.07 -4.37 -11.40
C SER A 225 0.05 -3.28 -12.47
N ARG A 226 -0.46 -3.58 -13.67
CA ARG A 226 -0.47 -2.63 -14.79
C ARG A 226 -1.15 -1.30 -14.48
N ARG A 227 -2.17 -1.32 -13.60
CA ARG A 227 -2.84 -0.09 -13.13
C ARG A 227 -1.91 0.83 -12.33
N LEU A 228 -0.83 0.30 -11.79
CA LEU A 228 0.18 1.05 -11.02
C LEU A 228 1.42 1.44 -11.85
N ALA A 229 1.51 1.05 -13.13
CA ALA A 229 2.60 1.48 -14.01
C ALA A 229 2.59 3.00 -14.26
N ARG A 230 1.42 3.61 -14.15
CA ARG A 230 1.17 5.06 -14.12
C ARG A 230 0.15 5.36 -13.03
N ASP A 231 -0.02 6.63 -12.67
CA ASP A 231 -1.19 7.06 -11.92
C ASP A 231 -2.31 7.47 -12.89
N TYR A 232 -3.46 6.83 -12.77
CA TYR A 232 -4.66 7.08 -13.58
C TYR A 232 -5.80 7.69 -12.78
N GLU A 233 -5.64 7.76 -11.45
CA GLU A 233 -6.74 8.07 -10.56
C GLU A 233 -6.93 9.57 -10.40
N THR A 234 -8.15 10.05 -10.54
CA THR A 234 -8.47 11.47 -10.32
C THR A 234 -8.13 11.92 -8.91
N LEU A 235 -8.48 11.10 -7.90
CA LEU A 235 -8.22 11.38 -6.49
C LEU A 235 -6.98 10.63 -6.00
N SER A 236 -6.09 11.32 -5.25
CA SER A 236 -4.95 10.68 -4.58
C SER A 236 -5.38 9.54 -3.64
N ALA A 237 -6.52 9.71 -2.94
CA ALA A 237 -7.08 8.66 -2.10
C ALA A 237 -7.48 7.40 -2.90
N SER A 238 -7.88 7.54 -4.16
CA SER A 238 -8.14 6.38 -5.04
C SER A 238 -6.85 5.68 -5.43
N SER A 239 -5.76 6.44 -5.72
CA SER A 239 -4.43 5.87 -5.97
C SER A 239 -3.94 5.07 -4.75
N GLU A 240 -4.10 5.60 -3.53
CA GLU A 240 -3.76 4.90 -2.29
C GLU A 240 -4.57 3.60 -2.13
N ALA A 241 -5.87 3.64 -2.45
CA ALA A 241 -6.72 2.44 -2.40
C ALA A 241 -6.30 1.39 -3.44
N VAL A 242 -5.95 1.78 -4.67
CA VAL A 242 -5.45 0.86 -5.70
C VAL A 242 -4.13 0.20 -5.28
N ILE A 243 -3.23 0.95 -4.62
CA ILE A 243 -2.00 0.41 -4.05
C ILE A 243 -2.32 -0.67 -3.01
N ARG A 244 -3.27 -0.41 -2.09
CA ARG A 244 -3.69 -1.41 -1.10
C ARG A 244 -4.33 -2.63 -1.75
N TRP A 245 -5.18 -2.47 -2.76
CA TRP A 245 -5.77 -3.59 -3.50
C TRP A 245 -4.71 -4.46 -4.20
N SER A 246 -3.65 -3.85 -4.74
CA SER A 246 -2.50 -4.59 -5.26
C SER A 246 -1.83 -5.45 -4.17
N MET A 247 -1.59 -4.86 -3.00
CA MET A 247 -1.01 -5.57 -1.86
C MET A 247 -1.93 -6.65 -1.29
N VAL A 248 -3.24 -6.42 -1.21
CA VAL A 248 -4.25 -7.43 -0.85
C VAL A 248 -4.15 -8.64 -1.77
N THR A 249 -4.06 -8.41 -3.08
CA THR A 249 -3.89 -9.49 -4.07
C THR A 249 -2.61 -10.30 -3.81
N ARG A 250 -1.52 -9.62 -3.49
CA ARG A 250 -0.25 -10.26 -3.21
C ARG A 250 -0.29 -11.07 -1.91
N MET A 251 -0.85 -10.50 -0.86
CA MET A 251 -0.96 -11.14 0.45
C MET A 251 -1.89 -12.35 0.41
N SER A 252 -3.03 -12.28 -0.29
CA SER A 252 -3.94 -13.42 -0.44
C SER A 252 -3.27 -14.60 -1.16
N ARG A 253 -2.49 -14.33 -2.22
CA ARG A 253 -1.69 -15.36 -2.90
C ARG A 253 -0.63 -15.97 -1.99
N ARG A 254 -0.02 -15.16 -1.12
CA ARG A 254 1.01 -15.64 -0.18
C ARG A 254 0.40 -16.57 0.88
N LEU A 255 -0.77 -16.21 1.44
CA LEU A 255 -1.48 -17.04 2.41
C LEU A 255 -1.98 -18.36 1.84
N ALA A 256 -2.37 -18.38 0.56
CA ALA A 256 -2.88 -19.58 -0.10
C ALA A 256 -1.79 -20.53 -0.62
N ARG A 257 -0.50 -20.15 -0.56
CA ARG A 257 0.58 -21.04 -0.97
C ARG A 257 0.78 -22.13 0.06
N PRO A 258 0.88 -23.41 -0.35
CA PRO A 258 1.31 -24.46 0.55
C PRO A 258 2.68 -24.09 1.16
N ARG A 259 2.80 -24.20 2.48
CA ARG A 259 4.13 -24.12 3.08
C ARG A 259 4.97 -25.26 2.51
N ALA A 260 6.13 -24.94 1.96
CA ALA A 260 7.12 -25.97 1.69
C ALA A 260 7.37 -26.69 3.01
N ALA A 261 7.11 -28.03 3.04
CA ALA A 261 7.45 -28.85 4.18
C ALA A 261 8.92 -28.56 4.52
N GLY A 262 9.19 -28.18 5.74
CA GLY A 262 10.49 -27.72 6.17
C GLY A 262 11.58 -28.67 5.72
N ARG A 263 12.59 -28.15 5.03
CA ARG A 263 13.89 -28.82 4.96
C ARG A 263 14.47 -28.69 6.36
N HIS A 264 14.41 -29.77 7.10
CA HIS A 264 15.16 -29.96 8.33
C HIS A 264 16.66 -29.98 8.05
#